data_1b49fa6247b6305e2947356e8798c4de
#
_entry.id   1b49fa6247b6305e2947356e8798c4de
#
_cell.length_a   1.000
_cell.length_b   1.000
_cell.length_c   1.000
_cell.angle_alpha   90.00
_cell.angle_beta   90.00
_cell.angle_gamma   90.00
#
_symmetry.space_group_name_H-M   'P 1'
#
loop_
_entity.id
_entity.type
_entity.pdbx_description
1 polymer ?
#
loop_
_entity_poly.entity_id
_entity_poly.type
_entity_poly.pdbx_seq_one_letter_code
_entity_poly.pdbx_strand_id
1 'polypeptide(L)'
;MANITVIVSLSIAVMSYLQQIQQTKRDTAVSVVTAFNSGDMLAIQRRLSIEFAKLKLGQLQGVAVKRDTIEAIVENMVATSADAAETQQDVITLVSNLDDIAVCVEAETCDRNVVEASLGETASRYACLLLPYAAGLRQELLLEGLGDSLRAFIDYEATC
;
A
#
# COMPACT_ATOMS: atom_id res chain seq x y z
N MET A 1 27.17 28.03 38.27
CA MET A 1 27.41 27.83 36.81
C MET A 1 27.19 26.38 36.34
N ALA A 2 27.47 25.36 37.18
CA ALA A 2 27.32 23.95 36.82
C ALA A 2 25.89 23.55 36.32
N ASN A 3 24.84 24.10 36.92
CA ASN A 3 23.44 23.74 36.56
C ASN A 3 23.02 24.16 35.13
N ILE A 4 23.53 25.25 34.60
CA ILE A 4 23.20 25.72 33.24
C ILE A 4 23.79 24.78 32.19
N THR A 5 25.05 24.33 32.41
CA THR A 5 25.72 23.43 31.49
C THR A 5 25.00 22.07 31.39
N VAL A 6 24.53 21.54 32.51
CA VAL A 6 23.76 20.28 32.56
C VAL A 6 22.43 20.42 31.81
N ILE A 7 21.70 21.53 31.98
CA ILE A 7 20.43 21.76 31.30
C ILE A 7 20.64 21.84 29.79
N VAL A 8 21.65 22.59 29.34
CA VAL A 8 21.97 22.73 27.90
C VAL A 8 22.37 21.38 27.30
N SER A 9 23.22 20.60 27.98
CA SER A 9 23.62 19.28 27.51
C SER A 9 22.43 18.32 27.41
N LEU A 10 21.52 18.32 28.38
CA LEU A 10 20.32 17.51 28.35
C LEU A 10 19.39 17.91 27.18
N SER A 11 19.22 19.21 26.97
CA SER A 11 18.39 19.72 25.85
C SER A 11 18.94 19.30 24.50
N ILE A 12 20.25 19.37 24.29
CA ILE A 12 20.92 18.92 23.07
C ILE A 12 20.74 17.41 22.88
N ALA A 13 20.90 16.62 23.95
CA ALA A 13 20.71 15.17 23.89
C ALA A 13 19.30 14.79 23.50
N VAL A 14 18.28 15.43 24.07
CA VAL A 14 16.87 15.20 23.74
C VAL A 14 16.59 15.59 22.29
N MET A 15 17.04 16.74 21.83
CA MET A 15 16.88 17.16 20.43
C MET A 15 17.54 16.19 19.47
N SER A 16 18.78 15.76 19.75
CA SER A 16 19.49 14.78 18.92
C SER A 16 18.75 13.45 18.87
N TYR A 17 18.19 13.00 19.98
CA TYR A 17 17.39 11.77 20.04
C TYR A 17 16.12 11.86 19.20
N LEU A 18 15.38 12.98 19.29
CA LEU A 18 14.19 13.20 18.49
C LEU A 18 14.49 13.27 16.98
N GLN A 19 15.59 13.91 16.60
CA GLN A 19 16.05 13.95 15.22
C GLN A 19 16.41 12.54 14.71
N GLN A 20 17.08 11.73 15.53
CA GLN A 20 17.41 10.36 15.16
C GLN A 20 16.17 9.49 14.94
N ILE A 21 15.14 9.62 15.79
CA ILE A 21 13.86 8.92 15.59
C ILE A 21 13.24 9.31 14.25
N GLN A 22 13.17 10.60 13.95
CA GLN A 22 12.59 11.08 12.69
C GLN A 22 13.38 10.59 11.48
N GLN A 23 14.69 10.59 11.56
CA GLN A 23 15.55 10.06 10.49
C GLN A 23 15.32 8.56 10.29
N THR A 24 15.26 7.78 11.37
CA THR A 24 14.98 6.34 11.30
C THR A 24 13.62 6.07 10.63
N LYS A 25 12.56 6.81 10.98
CA LYS A 25 11.24 6.70 10.34
C LYS A 25 11.30 6.97 8.83
N ARG A 26 12.06 7.99 8.43
CA ARG A 26 12.26 8.34 7.00
C ARG A 26 13.04 7.26 6.26
N ASP A 27 14.12 6.77 6.84
CA ASP A 27 14.96 5.73 6.23
C ASP A 27 14.16 4.43 6.06
N THR A 28 13.34 4.07 7.06
CA THR A 28 12.42 2.94 6.97
C THR A 28 11.40 3.15 5.86
N ALA A 29 10.76 4.33 5.78
CA ALA A 29 9.81 4.65 4.72
C ALA A 29 10.43 4.56 3.33
N VAL A 30 11.63 5.11 3.13
CA VAL A 30 12.36 5.00 1.85
C VAL A 30 12.68 3.54 1.52
N SER A 31 13.07 2.75 2.51
CA SER A 31 13.37 1.33 2.33
C SER A 31 12.16 0.54 1.84
N VAL A 32 10.98 0.69 2.49
CA VAL A 32 9.76 -0.03 2.09
C VAL A 32 9.25 0.42 0.72
N VAL A 33 9.32 1.73 0.41
CA VAL A 33 8.98 2.27 -0.91
C VAL A 33 9.90 1.72 -2.00
N THR A 34 11.20 1.61 -1.72
CA THR A 34 12.17 1.07 -2.66
C THR A 34 11.93 -0.43 -2.88
N ALA A 35 11.66 -1.19 -1.82
CA ALA A 35 11.32 -2.60 -1.91
C ALA A 35 10.06 -2.83 -2.77
N PHE A 36 9.02 -2.02 -2.57
CA PHE A 36 7.79 -2.07 -3.36
C PHE A 36 8.03 -1.81 -4.86
N ASN A 37 8.97 -0.95 -5.20
CA ASN A 37 9.28 -0.58 -6.60
C ASN A 37 10.44 -1.40 -7.20
N SER A 38 10.85 -2.50 -6.59
CA SER A 38 12.00 -3.31 -7.05
C SER A 38 11.74 -4.80 -6.96
N GLY A 39 12.66 -5.59 -7.50
CA GLY A 39 12.66 -7.04 -7.38
C GLY A 39 11.36 -7.71 -7.83
N ASP A 40 10.91 -8.69 -7.05
CA ASP A 40 9.72 -9.49 -7.35
C ASP A 40 8.44 -8.66 -7.34
N MET A 41 8.35 -7.64 -6.48
CA MET A 41 7.17 -6.78 -6.43
C MET A 41 6.99 -6.00 -7.74
N LEU A 42 8.07 -5.49 -8.33
CA LEU A 42 8.00 -4.84 -9.64
C LEU A 42 7.59 -5.84 -10.75
N ALA A 43 8.01 -7.11 -10.66
CA ALA A 43 7.60 -8.14 -11.60
C ALA A 43 6.09 -8.43 -11.49
N ILE A 44 5.55 -8.54 -10.27
CA ILE A 44 4.12 -8.68 -9.99
C ILE A 44 3.34 -7.51 -10.58
N GLN A 45 3.75 -6.27 -10.28
CA GLN A 45 3.10 -5.07 -10.81
C GLN A 45 3.06 -5.06 -12.34
N ARG A 46 4.14 -5.50 -13.01
CA ARG A 46 4.19 -5.59 -14.48
C ARG A 46 3.22 -6.64 -15.02
N ARG A 47 3.17 -7.84 -14.42
CA ARG A 47 2.22 -8.89 -14.82
C ARG A 47 0.78 -8.41 -14.69
N LEU A 48 0.41 -7.88 -13.53
CA LEU A 48 -0.93 -7.34 -13.29
C LEU A 48 -1.25 -6.18 -14.26
N SER A 49 -0.29 -5.30 -14.55
CA SER A 49 -0.50 -4.21 -15.52
C SER A 49 -0.80 -4.73 -16.92
N ILE A 50 -0.20 -5.84 -17.35
CA ILE A 50 -0.50 -6.49 -18.63
C ILE A 50 -1.94 -7.02 -18.63
N GLU A 51 -2.37 -7.67 -17.55
CA GLU A 51 -3.74 -8.18 -17.43
C GLU A 51 -4.76 -7.02 -17.41
N PHE A 52 -4.50 -5.96 -16.63
CA PHE A 52 -5.35 -4.75 -16.64
C PHE A 52 -5.43 -4.08 -18.02
N ALA A 53 -4.34 -4.06 -18.78
CA ALA A 53 -4.35 -3.47 -20.12
C ALA A 53 -5.32 -4.20 -21.08
N LYS A 54 -5.51 -5.52 -20.91
CA LYS A 54 -6.48 -6.31 -21.70
C LYS A 54 -7.93 -5.88 -21.43
N LEU A 55 -8.24 -5.39 -20.24
CA LEU A 55 -9.59 -4.99 -19.82
C LEU A 55 -10.08 -3.69 -20.47
N LYS A 56 -9.21 -2.93 -21.16
CA LYS A 56 -9.54 -1.65 -21.80
C LYS A 56 -10.28 -0.68 -20.86
N LEU A 57 -9.90 -0.62 -19.60
CA LEU A 57 -10.52 0.21 -18.55
C LEU A 57 -10.60 1.70 -18.93
N GLY A 58 -9.83 2.17 -19.89
CA GLY A 58 -9.95 3.52 -20.44
C GLY A 58 -11.35 3.85 -21.00
N GLN A 59 -12.16 2.85 -21.34
CA GLN A 59 -13.54 3.03 -21.78
C GLN A 59 -14.50 3.37 -20.63
N LEU A 60 -14.06 3.15 -19.38
CA LEU A 60 -14.81 3.46 -18.16
C LEU A 60 -14.50 4.86 -17.60
N GLN A 61 -13.62 5.61 -18.25
CA GLN A 61 -13.28 6.97 -17.79
C GLN A 61 -14.54 7.87 -17.80
N GLY A 62 -14.79 8.48 -16.64
CA GLY A 62 -15.95 9.35 -16.43
C GLY A 62 -17.27 8.64 -16.11
N VAL A 63 -17.25 7.32 -15.98
CA VAL A 63 -18.41 6.54 -15.54
C VAL A 63 -18.22 6.16 -14.08
N ALA A 64 -19.19 6.49 -13.22
CA ALA A 64 -19.21 5.98 -11.85
C ALA A 64 -19.44 4.47 -11.87
N VAL A 65 -18.40 3.69 -11.59
CA VAL A 65 -18.46 2.22 -11.58
C VAL A 65 -18.75 1.76 -10.15
N LYS A 66 -19.77 0.92 -9.97
CA LYS A 66 -20.08 0.34 -8.66
C LYS A 66 -19.02 -0.66 -8.24
N ARG A 67 -18.78 -0.81 -6.93
CA ARG A 67 -17.81 -1.75 -6.34
C ARG A 67 -18.03 -3.19 -6.81
N ASP A 68 -19.26 -3.67 -6.80
CA ASP A 68 -19.62 -5.02 -7.28
C ASP A 68 -19.22 -5.24 -8.75
N THR A 69 -19.29 -4.17 -9.56
CA THR A 69 -18.86 -4.22 -10.97
C THR A 69 -17.33 -4.30 -11.07
N ILE A 70 -16.60 -3.58 -10.22
CA ILE A 70 -15.13 -3.65 -10.16
C ILE A 70 -14.69 -5.04 -9.71
N GLU A 71 -15.33 -5.59 -8.69
CA GLU A 71 -15.10 -6.96 -8.21
C GLU A 71 -15.26 -7.97 -9.35
N ALA A 72 -16.38 -7.97 -10.04
CA ALA A 72 -16.67 -8.86 -11.17
C ALA A 72 -15.67 -8.69 -12.33
N ILE A 73 -15.19 -7.47 -12.59
CA ILE A 73 -14.17 -7.20 -13.61
C ILE A 73 -12.85 -7.85 -13.22
N VAL A 74 -12.40 -7.69 -11.97
CA VAL A 74 -11.14 -8.28 -11.50
C VAL A 74 -11.24 -9.79 -11.41
N GLU A 75 -12.36 -10.33 -10.93
CA GLU A 75 -12.63 -11.77 -10.92
C GLU A 75 -12.53 -12.37 -12.33
N ASN A 76 -13.20 -11.75 -13.30
CA ASN A 76 -13.11 -12.18 -14.70
C ASN A 76 -11.69 -12.05 -15.26
N MET A 77 -10.95 -11.01 -14.91
CA MET A 77 -9.55 -10.84 -15.31
C MET A 77 -8.70 -12.02 -14.80
N VAL A 78 -8.83 -12.35 -13.53
CA VAL A 78 -8.11 -13.47 -12.91
C VAL A 78 -8.51 -14.79 -13.60
N ALA A 79 -9.81 -15.05 -13.75
CA ALA A 79 -10.32 -16.29 -14.35
C ALA A 79 -9.91 -16.48 -15.82
N THR A 80 -9.72 -15.40 -16.57
CA THR A 80 -9.36 -15.43 -18.00
C THR A 80 -7.86 -15.23 -18.27
N SER A 81 -7.06 -15.01 -17.23
CA SER A 81 -5.60 -14.90 -17.36
C SER A 81 -4.98 -16.23 -17.79
N ALA A 82 -3.78 -16.17 -18.35
CA ALA A 82 -3.06 -17.38 -18.81
C ALA A 82 -2.75 -18.36 -17.65
N ASP A 83 -2.53 -17.83 -16.45
CA ASP A 83 -2.40 -18.60 -15.20
C ASP A 83 -3.23 -17.90 -14.11
N ALA A 84 -4.44 -18.41 -13.91
CA ALA A 84 -5.38 -17.85 -12.94
C ALA A 84 -4.86 -17.93 -11.51
N ALA A 85 -4.18 -19.02 -11.15
CA ALA A 85 -3.63 -19.21 -9.80
C ALA A 85 -2.48 -18.24 -9.52
N GLU A 86 -1.56 -18.05 -10.48
CA GLU A 86 -0.47 -17.08 -10.36
C GLU A 86 -1.02 -15.66 -10.30
N THR A 87 -1.99 -15.32 -11.15
CA THR A 87 -2.59 -13.98 -11.16
C THR A 87 -3.33 -13.67 -9.86
N GLN A 88 -4.07 -14.64 -9.31
CA GLN A 88 -4.69 -14.50 -7.99
C GLN A 88 -3.66 -14.30 -6.89
N GLN A 89 -2.58 -15.08 -6.89
CA GLN A 89 -1.49 -14.94 -5.93
C GLN A 89 -0.79 -13.59 -6.06
N ASP A 90 -0.61 -13.08 -7.26
CA ASP A 90 -0.06 -11.75 -7.53
C ASP A 90 -0.94 -10.65 -6.92
N VAL A 91 -2.27 -10.76 -7.06
CA VAL A 91 -3.21 -9.81 -6.42
C VAL A 91 -3.09 -9.86 -4.90
N ILE A 92 -3.10 -11.05 -4.30
CA ILE A 92 -2.96 -11.22 -2.84
C ILE A 92 -1.64 -10.61 -2.37
N THR A 93 -0.54 -10.92 -3.05
CA THR A 93 0.79 -10.46 -2.68
C THR A 93 0.91 -8.93 -2.78
N LEU A 94 0.36 -8.34 -3.84
CA LEU A 94 0.36 -6.87 -4.01
C LEU A 94 -0.47 -6.17 -2.94
N VAL A 95 -1.68 -6.66 -2.66
CA VAL A 95 -2.55 -6.08 -1.61
C VAL A 95 -1.91 -6.24 -0.24
N SER A 96 -1.37 -7.42 0.09
CA SER A 96 -0.68 -7.68 1.37
C SER A 96 0.53 -6.76 1.56
N ASN A 97 1.33 -6.55 0.52
CA ASN A 97 2.51 -5.69 0.60
C ASN A 97 2.13 -4.21 0.82
N LEU A 98 1.08 -3.73 0.14
CA LEU A 98 0.54 -2.38 0.38
C LEU A 98 -0.07 -2.24 1.78
N ASP A 99 -0.70 -3.30 2.28
CA ASP A 99 -1.26 -3.35 3.63
C ASP A 99 -0.15 -3.30 4.69
N ASP A 100 0.95 -4.03 4.49
CA ASP A 100 2.14 -3.99 5.36
C ASP A 100 2.77 -2.58 5.42
N ILE A 101 2.82 -1.88 4.27
CA ILE A 101 3.28 -0.49 4.21
C ILE A 101 2.33 0.43 4.99
N ALA A 102 1.03 0.23 4.86
CA ALA A 102 0.02 0.98 5.62
C ALA A 102 0.16 0.73 7.12
N VAL A 103 0.36 -0.51 7.56
CA VAL A 103 0.66 -0.88 8.96
C VAL A 103 1.92 -0.17 9.46
N CYS A 104 2.98 -0.10 8.64
CA CYS A 104 4.20 0.63 9.02
C CYS A 104 3.93 2.11 9.33
N VAL A 105 3.04 2.74 8.57
CA VAL A 105 2.62 4.13 8.77
C VAL A 105 1.73 4.26 10.01
N GLU A 106 0.77 3.36 10.20
CA GLU A 106 -0.14 3.34 11.34
C GLU A 106 0.60 3.13 12.67
N ALA A 107 1.56 2.21 12.67
CA ALA A 107 2.43 1.95 13.82
C ALA A 107 3.48 3.05 14.07
N GLU A 108 3.46 4.12 13.28
CA GLU A 108 4.43 5.22 13.36
C GLU A 108 5.90 4.80 13.22
N THR A 109 6.17 3.68 12.58
CA THR A 109 7.54 3.21 12.27
C THR A 109 8.04 3.72 10.95
N CYS A 110 7.15 4.13 10.02
CA CYS A 110 7.43 4.83 8.77
C CYS A 110 6.99 6.28 8.84
N ASP A 111 7.71 7.16 8.13
CA ASP A 111 7.29 8.55 7.91
C ASP A 111 6.13 8.58 6.91
N ARG A 112 4.93 8.94 7.38
CA ARG A 112 3.71 9.04 6.58
C ARG A 112 3.88 9.91 5.34
N ASN A 113 4.51 11.09 5.48
CA ASN A 113 4.64 12.03 4.37
C ASN A 113 5.50 11.45 3.23
N VAL A 114 6.53 10.68 3.57
CA VAL A 114 7.39 10.01 2.58
C VAL A 114 6.60 8.92 1.84
N VAL A 115 5.84 8.11 2.56
CA VAL A 115 5.02 7.04 1.95
C VAL A 115 3.92 7.63 1.08
N GLU A 116 3.16 8.61 1.57
CA GLU A 116 2.08 9.26 0.81
C GLU A 116 2.59 9.95 -0.45
N ALA A 117 3.70 10.69 -0.35
CA ALA A 117 4.28 11.36 -1.51
C ALA A 117 4.80 10.38 -2.58
N SER A 118 5.26 9.20 -2.17
CA SER A 118 5.88 8.23 -3.07
C SER A 118 4.91 7.18 -3.61
N LEU A 119 3.95 6.74 -2.80
CA LEU A 119 3.06 5.62 -3.11
C LEU A 119 1.57 5.96 -3.02
N GLY A 120 1.17 7.11 -2.45
CA GLY A 120 -0.23 7.41 -2.16
C GLY A 120 -1.15 7.26 -3.38
N GLU A 121 -0.77 7.81 -4.53
CA GLU A 121 -1.55 7.66 -5.77
C GLU A 121 -1.58 6.21 -6.27
N THR A 122 -0.45 5.51 -6.22
CA THR A 122 -0.33 4.12 -6.65
C THR A 122 -1.14 3.20 -5.73
N ALA A 123 -1.03 3.39 -4.42
CA ALA A 123 -1.79 2.65 -3.41
C ALA A 123 -3.30 2.86 -3.60
N SER A 124 -3.75 4.11 -3.80
CA SER A 124 -5.16 4.43 -4.04
C SER A 124 -5.68 3.73 -5.30
N ARG A 125 -4.94 3.78 -6.41
CA ARG A 125 -5.33 3.13 -7.67
C ARG A 125 -5.48 1.62 -7.51
N TYR A 126 -4.49 0.95 -6.91
CA TYR A 126 -4.56 -0.49 -6.67
C TYR A 126 -5.65 -0.84 -5.66
N ALA A 127 -5.79 -0.07 -4.59
CA ALA A 127 -6.82 -0.32 -3.60
C ALA A 127 -8.24 -0.22 -4.19
N CYS A 128 -8.55 0.83 -4.96
CA CYS A 128 -9.86 0.97 -5.59
C CYS A 128 -10.19 -0.17 -6.55
N LEU A 129 -9.18 -0.73 -7.22
CA LEU A 129 -9.36 -1.85 -8.15
C LEU A 129 -9.41 -3.20 -7.46
N LEU A 130 -8.53 -3.44 -6.49
CA LEU A 130 -8.27 -4.78 -5.98
C LEU A 130 -8.96 -5.10 -4.66
N LEU A 131 -9.24 -4.11 -3.80
CA LEU A 131 -9.87 -4.37 -2.50
C LEU A 131 -11.29 -4.97 -2.61
N PRO A 132 -12.14 -4.62 -3.60
CA PRO A 132 -13.42 -5.31 -3.78
C PRO A 132 -13.23 -6.83 -3.98
N TYR A 133 -12.36 -7.23 -4.88
CA TYR A 133 -12.03 -8.64 -5.13
C TYR A 133 -11.33 -9.31 -3.93
N ALA A 134 -10.36 -8.62 -3.31
CA ALA A 134 -9.68 -9.13 -2.13
C ALA A 134 -10.65 -9.39 -0.95
N ALA A 135 -11.74 -8.62 -0.85
CA ALA A 135 -12.77 -8.84 0.16
C ALA A 135 -13.50 -10.18 -0.02
N GLY A 136 -13.76 -10.62 -1.26
CA GLY A 136 -14.27 -11.95 -1.57
C GLY A 136 -13.28 -13.05 -1.16
N LEU A 137 -12.01 -12.89 -1.51
CA LEU A 137 -10.94 -13.84 -1.17
C LEU A 137 -10.72 -14.04 0.34
N ARG A 138 -10.99 -13.03 1.17
CA ARG A 138 -10.87 -13.14 2.63
C ARG A 138 -11.71 -14.31 3.18
N GLN A 139 -12.93 -14.46 2.68
CA GLN A 139 -13.85 -15.50 3.15
C GLN A 139 -13.45 -16.86 2.61
N GLU A 140 -13.01 -16.94 1.37
CA GLU A 140 -12.65 -18.20 0.72
C GLU A 140 -11.32 -18.78 1.21
N LEU A 141 -10.32 -17.90 1.44
CA LEU A 141 -8.95 -18.31 1.76
C LEU A 141 -8.56 -18.09 3.22
N LEU A 142 -9.51 -17.69 4.08
CA LEU A 142 -9.27 -17.39 5.50
C LEU A 142 -8.16 -16.33 5.72
N LEU A 143 -8.10 -15.34 4.84
CA LEU A 143 -7.13 -14.24 4.90
C LEU A 143 -7.71 -13.07 5.72
N GLU A 144 -7.90 -13.29 7.02
CA GLU A 144 -8.46 -12.27 7.90
C GLU A 144 -7.60 -10.99 7.87
N GLY A 145 -8.25 -9.82 7.71
CA GLY A 145 -7.59 -8.51 7.75
C GLY A 145 -6.88 -8.08 6.47
N LEU A 146 -6.83 -8.90 5.40
CA LEU A 146 -6.16 -8.52 4.14
C LEU A 146 -6.67 -7.18 3.60
N GLY A 147 -5.82 -6.16 3.56
CA GLY A 147 -6.10 -4.82 3.03
C GLY A 147 -6.89 -3.91 3.97
N ASP A 148 -7.04 -4.24 5.26
CA ASP A 148 -7.77 -3.38 6.23
C ASP A 148 -6.98 -2.11 6.56
N SER A 149 -5.69 -2.22 6.81
CA SER A 149 -4.81 -1.07 7.04
C SER A 149 -4.64 -0.22 5.77
N LEU A 150 -4.55 -0.87 4.60
CA LEU A 150 -4.53 -0.18 3.32
C LEU A 150 -5.82 0.65 3.11
N ARG A 151 -6.99 0.08 3.44
CA ARG A 151 -8.28 0.77 3.37
C ARG A 151 -8.32 2.02 4.24
N ALA A 152 -7.81 1.91 5.47
CA ALA A 152 -7.71 3.04 6.41
C ALA A 152 -6.69 4.08 5.94
N PHE A 153 -5.54 3.63 5.42
CA PHE A 153 -4.47 4.49 4.97
C PHE A 153 -4.89 5.45 3.85
N ILE A 154 -5.65 4.96 2.85
CA ILE A 154 -6.08 5.76 1.69
C ILE A 154 -7.43 6.47 1.89
N ASP A 155 -8.09 6.30 3.04
CA ASP A 155 -9.50 6.72 3.24
C ASP A 155 -10.40 6.19 2.10
N TYR A 156 -10.50 4.87 2.02
CA TYR A 156 -11.11 4.15 0.90
C TYR A 156 -12.51 4.64 0.54
N GLU A 157 -13.32 4.95 1.53
CA GLU A 157 -14.71 5.37 1.31
C GLU A 157 -14.82 6.77 0.67
N ALA A 158 -13.84 7.63 0.92
CA ALA A 158 -13.78 8.96 0.33
C ALA A 158 -13.05 8.95 -1.04
N THR A 159 -12.11 8.02 -1.23
CA THR A 159 -11.22 7.96 -2.41
C THR A 159 -11.81 7.13 -3.54
N CYS A 160 -12.50 6.05 -3.21
CA CYS A 160 -13.05 5.07 -4.15
C CYS A 160 -14.58 5.08 -4.20
#